data_d7884ae38bd03760926c1c22d5e1f408
#
_entry.id   d7884ae38bd03760926c1c22d5e1f408
#
_cell.length_a   1.000
_cell.length_b   1.000
_cell.length_c   1.000
_cell.angle_alpha   90.00
_cell.angle_beta   90.00
_cell.angle_gamma   90.00
#
_symmetry.space_group_name_H-M   'P 1'
#
loop_
_entity.id
_entity.type
_entity.pdbx_description
1 polymer ?
#
loop_
_entity_poly.entity_id
_entity_poly.type
_entity_poly.pdbx_seq_one_letter_code
_entity_poly.pdbx_strand_id
1 'polypeptide(L)'
;SGQAVQAIRSNPEQALGTPEPVVDNVVNFYSLGFGGEITLEFDQPIANGAGPDVRVTEATWHGRTCSGYPESAHVFASQDGLFYSYLGKACHSESFDLGSLSWAKFIRILDETNPASFPGSADGYDVNGVECLNGTAVEPTPDNLISCSLQKVLSYNPGNRKDGQAVDANRRNPEKALGVPENNDTYNFVSLGFGGTLVLGFDHVIFNRPGNDIRVFETSFGSPKCNNYPEYAEISGS
;
A
#
# COMPACT_ATOMS: atom_id res chain seq x y z
N SER A 1 1.76 25.61 -4.40
CA SER A 1 1.07 26.80 -4.89
C SER A 1 -0.30 27.04 -4.27
N GLY A 2 -1.00 26.06 -3.71
CA GLY A 2 -2.22 26.21 -2.92
C GLY A 2 -3.52 26.39 -3.71
N GLN A 3 -3.49 26.34 -5.03
CA GLN A 3 -4.71 26.30 -5.84
C GLN A 3 -5.19 24.86 -6.02
N ALA A 4 -6.50 24.64 -6.00
CA ALA A 4 -7.10 23.34 -6.30
C ALA A 4 -6.88 22.97 -7.78
N VAL A 5 -6.77 21.68 -8.07
CA VAL A 5 -6.78 21.14 -9.43
C VAL A 5 -8.05 21.59 -10.15
N GLN A 6 -7.94 21.92 -11.43
CA GLN A 6 -9.11 22.33 -12.22
C GLN A 6 -10.15 21.22 -12.29
N ALA A 7 -11.44 21.56 -12.19
CA ALA A 7 -12.54 20.59 -12.16
C ALA A 7 -12.54 19.61 -13.34
N ILE A 8 -12.14 20.07 -14.53
CA ILE A 8 -12.07 19.23 -15.74
C ILE A 8 -10.99 18.14 -15.63
N ARG A 9 -9.97 18.32 -14.76
CA ARG A 9 -8.85 17.40 -14.54
C ARG A 9 -8.99 16.62 -13.23
N SER A 10 -10.12 16.76 -12.54
CA SER A 10 -10.37 16.19 -11.20
C SER A 10 -11.32 14.98 -11.23
N ASN A 11 -11.62 14.43 -12.41
CA ASN A 11 -12.44 13.23 -12.51
C ASN A 11 -11.54 11.97 -12.45
N PRO A 12 -11.55 11.19 -11.35
CA PRO A 12 -10.66 10.04 -11.20
C PRO A 12 -10.96 8.90 -12.17
N GLU A 13 -12.17 8.83 -12.72
CA GLU A 13 -12.54 7.81 -13.73
C GLU A 13 -11.74 7.94 -15.03
N GLN A 14 -11.13 9.10 -15.29
CA GLN A 14 -10.24 9.29 -16.44
C GLN A 14 -8.88 8.58 -16.28
N ALA A 15 -8.57 8.07 -15.11
CA ALA A 15 -7.42 7.20 -14.88
C ALA A 15 -7.75 5.70 -15.06
N LEU A 16 -8.99 5.36 -15.42
CA LEU A 16 -9.46 3.99 -15.62
C LEU A 16 -9.46 3.58 -17.10
N GLY A 17 -9.32 2.28 -17.32
CA GLY A 17 -9.33 1.68 -18.66
C GLY A 17 -7.96 1.70 -19.32
N THR A 18 -7.95 1.44 -20.64
CA THR A 18 -6.72 1.47 -21.42
C THR A 18 -6.26 2.92 -21.62
N PRO A 19 -5.00 3.24 -21.34
CA PRO A 19 -4.47 4.58 -21.56
C PRO A 19 -4.68 5.05 -23.00
N GLU A 20 -5.20 6.25 -23.16
CA GLU A 20 -5.41 6.85 -24.45
C GLU A 20 -4.19 7.68 -24.89
N PRO A 21 -3.96 7.84 -26.20
CA PRO A 21 -2.90 8.73 -26.67
C PRO A 21 -3.08 10.14 -26.13
N VAL A 22 -2.00 10.72 -25.60
CA VAL A 22 -1.98 12.11 -25.15
C VAL A 22 -2.10 13.02 -26.36
N VAL A 23 -3.16 13.84 -26.38
CA VAL A 23 -3.42 14.84 -27.41
C VAL A 23 -3.45 16.20 -26.74
N ASP A 24 -2.71 17.14 -27.27
CA ASP A 24 -2.65 18.49 -26.71
C ASP A 24 -4.05 19.11 -26.59
N ASN A 25 -4.32 19.69 -25.43
CA ASN A 25 -5.61 20.32 -25.07
C ASN A 25 -6.81 19.32 -24.92
N VAL A 26 -6.57 18.03 -24.90
CA VAL A 26 -7.57 17.01 -24.54
C VAL A 26 -7.29 16.51 -23.13
N VAL A 27 -8.28 16.60 -22.24
CA VAL A 27 -8.16 16.06 -20.86
C VAL A 27 -8.73 14.64 -20.86
N ASN A 28 -7.83 13.67 -20.89
CA ASN A 28 -8.12 12.23 -20.78
C ASN A 28 -7.27 11.59 -19.67
N PHE A 29 -7.08 12.33 -18.59
CA PHE A 29 -6.25 11.96 -17.46
C PHE A 29 -6.81 12.58 -16.16
N TYR A 30 -6.35 12.07 -15.05
CA TYR A 30 -6.61 12.58 -13.71
C TYR A 30 -5.37 13.25 -13.12
N SER A 31 -5.46 14.53 -12.80
CA SER A 31 -4.37 15.25 -12.12
C SER A 31 -4.41 14.98 -10.62
N LEU A 32 -3.31 14.47 -10.06
CA LEU A 32 -3.20 14.20 -8.63
C LEU A 32 -3.18 15.48 -7.80
N GLY A 33 -2.68 16.56 -8.36
CA GLY A 33 -2.28 17.73 -7.57
C GLY A 33 -0.95 17.48 -6.84
N PHE A 34 -0.27 18.54 -6.41
CA PHE A 34 0.99 18.39 -5.67
C PHE A 34 0.77 17.70 -4.33
N GLY A 35 1.39 16.54 -4.15
CA GLY A 35 1.25 15.68 -2.96
C GLY A 35 -0.07 14.91 -2.88
N GLY A 36 -0.88 14.92 -3.94
CA GLY A 36 -2.11 14.12 -4.02
C GLY A 36 -1.84 12.67 -4.39
N GLU A 37 -2.86 11.83 -4.21
CA GLU A 37 -2.73 10.39 -4.49
C GLU A 37 -4.01 9.82 -5.08
N ILE A 38 -3.87 8.71 -5.80
CA ILE A 38 -4.97 7.86 -6.24
C ILE A 38 -4.63 6.39 -5.99
N THR A 39 -5.65 5.62 -5.63
CA THR A 39 -5.56 4.15 -5.61
C THR A 39 -6.54 3.59 -6.63
N LEU A 40 -6.01 2.75 -7.51
CA LEU A 40 -6.77 2.06 -8.56
C LEU A 40 -6.82 0.58 -8.24
N GLU A 41 -8.00 -0.03 -8.44
CA GLU A 41 -8.21 -1.47 -8.28
C GLU A 41 -8.39 -2.12 -9.66
N PHE A 42 -7.71 -3.24 -9.88
CA PHE A 42 -7.91 -4.08 -11.06
C PHE A 42 -9.05 -5.07 -10.82
N ASP A 43 -9.91 -5.30 -11.82
CA ASP A 43 -10.96 -6.32 -11.75
C ASP A 43 -10.38 -7.71 -11.50
N GLN A 44 -9.25 -8.01 -12.14
CA GLN A 44 -8.48 -9.22 -11.93
C GLN A 44 -7.07 -8.87 -11.45
N PRO A 45 -6.49 -9.63 -10.51
CA PRO A 45 -5.13 -9.37 -10.05
C PRO A 45 -4.11 -9.41 -11.18
N ILE A 46 -3.12 -8.54 -11.10
CA ILE A 46 -1.94 -8.53 -11.97
C ILE A 46 -1.04 -9.70 -11.56
N ALA A 47 -0.62 -10.52 -12.53
CA ALA A 47 0.36 -11.58 -12.29
C ALA A 47 1.78 -10.98 -12.21
N ASN A 48 2.59 -11.48 -11.28
CA ASN A 48 4.03 -11.24 -11.28
C ASN A 48 4.69 -12.20 -12.27
N GLY A 49 5.29 -11.67 -13.31
CA GLY A 49 6.02 -12.40 -14.35
C GLY A 49 7.50 -12.08 -14.36
N ALA A 50 8.15 -12.35 -15.47
CA ALA A 50 9.53 -11.96 -15.68
C ALA A 50 9.60 -10.51 -16.19
N GLY A 51 10.26 -9.63 -15.44
CA GLY A 51 10.42 -8.22 -15.78
C GLY A 51 9.21 -7.36 -15.32
N PRO A 52 8.98 -6.20 -15.94
CA PRO A 52 7.90 -5.31 -15.50
C PRO A 52 6.51 -5.94 -15.68
N ASP A 53 5.66 -5.79 -14.66
CA ASP A 53 4.30 -6.35 -14.60
C ASP A 53 3.22 -5.30 -14.77
N VAL A 54 3.50 -4.07 -14.40
CA VAL A 54 2.57 -2.96 -14.44
C VAL A 54 3.21 -1.74 -15.08
N ARG A 55 2.44 -1.04 -15.91
CA ARG A 55 2.83 0.24 -16.49
C ARG A 55 1.90 1.34 -16.00
N VAL A 56 2.47 2.39 -15.46
CA VAL A 56 1.78 3.65 -15.19
C VAL A 56 2.01 4.59 -16.37
N THR A 57 0.94 5.06 -16.98
CA THR A 57 0.97 6.01 -18.10
C THR A 57 0.58 7.39 -17.60
N GLU A 58 1.45 8.33 -17.87
CA GLU A 58 1.30 9.74 -17.51
C GLU A 58 0.98 10.57 -18.76
N ALA A 59 0.24 11.66 -18.58
CA ALA A 59 -0.18 12.56 -19.67
C ALA A 59 0.55 13.89 -19.60
N THR A 60 1.66 14.03 -20.32
CA THR A 60 2.35 15.31 -20.50
C THR A 60 2.12 15.87 -21.90
N TRP A 61 1.47 17.02 -21.96
CA TRP A 61 1.23 17.70 -23.23
C TRP A 61 2.53 18.21 -23.87
N HIS A 62 2.51 18.34 -25.20
CA HIS A 62 3.62 18.85 -26.04
C HIS A 62 4.85 17.93 -26.06
N GLY A 63 4.72 16.63 -25.73
CA GLY A 63 5.81 15.65 -25.82
C GLY A 63 7.03 16.00 -24.96
N ARG A 64 6.81 16.65 -23.83
CA ARG A 64 7.88 17.02 -22.91
C ARG A 64 8.53 15.78 -22.30
N THR A 65 9.79 15.90 -21.95
CA THR A 65 10.56 14.84 -21.32
C THR A 65 10.76 15.11 -19.84
N CYS A 66 11.06 14.09 -19.07
CA CYS A 66 11.35 14.21 -17.63
C CYS A 66 12.45 15.25 -17.31
N SER A 67 13.44 15.43 -18.18
CA SER A 67 14.46 16.45 -17.99
C SER A 67 13.96 17.88 -18.17
N GLY A 68 12.92 18.06 -18.97
CA GLY A 68 12.35 19.39 -19.27
C GLY A 68 11.09 19.72 -18.47
N TYR A 69 10.37 18.69 -17.99
CA TYR A 69 9.14 18.82 -17.21
C TYR A 69 9.04 17.67 -16.20
N PRO A 70 9.74 17.74 -15.06
CA PRO A 70 10.00 16.61 -14.18
C PRO A 70 8.82 16.31 -13.22
N GLU A 71 7.64 16.05 -13.75
CA GLU A 71 6.54 15.49 -12.94
C GLU A 71 6.87 14.08 -12.53
N SER A 72 6.65 13.78 -11.26
CA SER A 72 7.06 12.50 -10.69
C SER A 72 6.09 12.00 -9.64
N ALA A 73 5.98 10.67 -9.54
CA ALA A 73 5.16 10.02 -8.54
C ALA A 73 5.85 8.78 -7.97
N HIS A 74 5.56 8.47 -6.72
CA HIS A 74 5.85 7.17 -6.13
C HIS A 74 4.74 6.18 -6.47
N VAL A 75 5.13 4.97 -6.87
CA VAL A 75 4.21 3.90 -7.24
C VAL A 75 4.34 2.76 -6.24
N PHE A 76 3.20 2.27 -5.79
CA PHE A 76 3.09 1.18 -4.83
C PHE A 76 2.07 0.15 -5.34
N ALA A 77 2.26 -1.11 -4.98
CA ALA A 77 1.32 -2.18 -5.26
C ALA A 77 0.85 -2.86 -3.98
N SER A 78 -0.37 -3.38 -4.00
CA SER A 78 -0.96 -4.10 -2.88
C SER A 78 -1.82 -5.26 -3.38
N GLN A 79 -1.89 -6.32 -2.55
CA GLN A 79 -2.80 -7.44 -2.75
C GLN A 79 -4.19 -7.17 -2.15
N ASP A 80 -4.25 -6.48 -1.03
CA ASP A 80 -5.42 -6.33 -0.17
C ASP A 80 -5.95 -4.88 -0.03
N GLY A 81 -5.27 -3.90 -0.65
CA GLY A 81 -5.60 -2.48 -0.54
C GLY A 81 -5.25 -1.84 0.81
N LEU A 82 -4.69 -2.61 1.74
CA LEU A 82 -4.33 -2.13 3.08
C LEU A 82 -2.81 -1.94 3.21
N PHE A 83 -2.04 -2.88 2.68
CA PHE A 83 -0.58 -2.90 2.77
C PHE A 83 0.04 -2.78 1.41
N TYR A 84 0.91 -1.78 1.27
CA TYR A 84 1.50 -1.38 0.01
C TYR A 84 3.01 -1.62 -0.01
N SER A 85 3.48 -2.33 -1.03
CA SER A 85 4.90 -2.46 -1.35
C SER A 85 5.30 -1.36 -2.32
N TYR A 86 6.40 -0.66 -2.04
CA TYR A 86 6.95 0.35 -2.91
C TYR A 86 7.59 -0.30 -4.14
N LEU A 87 7.17 0.09 -5.33
CA LEU A 87 7.70 -0.42 -6.59
C LEU A 87 8.80 0.48 -7.16
N GLY A 88 8.66 1.78 -6.98
CA GLY A 88 9.63 2.74 -7.51
C GLY A 88 9.05 4.13 -7.72
N LYS A 89 9.85 4.98 -8.35
CA LYS A 89 9.50 6.34 -8.73
C LYS A 89 9.32 6.42 -10.24
N ALA A 90 8.15 6.88 -10.67
CA ALA A 90 7.90 7.29 -12.04
C ALA A 90 8.33 8.75 -12.25
N CYS A 91 8.91 9.04 -13.39
CA CYS A 91 8.97 10.39 -13.95
C CYS A 91 8.43 10.27 -15.37
N HIS A 92 7.23 10.76 -15.62
CA HIS A 92 6.39 10.42 -16.75
C HIS A 92 5.93 8.94 -16.72
N SER A 93 5.62 8.35 -17.90
CA SER A 93 5.21 6.95 -17.98
C SER A 93 6.38 6.02 -17.65
N GLU A 94 6.13 5.05 -16.77
CA GLU A 94 7.15 4.10 -16.30
C GLU A 94 6.55 2.71 -16.08
N SER A 95 7.39 1.68 -16.16
CA SER A 95 6.99 0.29 -15.94
C SER A 95 7.71 -0.29 -14.74
N PHE A 96 7.00 -1.10 -13.93
CA PHE A 96 7.47 -1.62 -12.66
C PHE A 96 7.25 -3.12 -12.57
N ASP A 97 8.22 -3.79 -11.96
CA ASP A 97 8.14 -5.16 -11.51
C ASP A 97 7.46 -5.20 -10.13
N LEU A 98 6.59 -6.16 -9.88
CA LEU A 98 5.93 -6.34 -8.58
C LEU A 98 6.88 -6.79 -7.48
N GLY A 99 8.10 -7.20 -7.83
CA GLY A 99 9.16 -7.58 -6.91
C GLY A 99 8.81 -8.80 -6.07
N SER A 100 8.68 -8.63 -4.77
CA SER A 100 8.37 -9.72 -3.84
C SER A 100 6.88 -10.11 -3.78
N LEU A 101 5.99 -9.31 -4.38
CA LEU A 101 4.57 -9.66 -4.44
C LEU A 101 4.36 -10.74 -5.51
N SER A 102 3.63 -11.80 -5.19
CA SER A 102 3.28 -12.84 -6.17
C SER A 102 2.19 -12.39 -7.14
N TRP A 103 1.42 -11.39 -6.77
CA TRP A 103 0.40 -10.71 -7.56
C TRP A 103 0.02 -9.38 -6.89
N ALA A 104 -0.68 -8.51 -7.60
CA ALA A 104 -1.24 -7.29 -7.03
C ALA A 104 -2.65 -7.02 -7.58
N LYS A 105 -3.51 -6.41 -6.79
CA LYS A 105 -4.85 -5.98 -7.20
C LYS A 105 -5.01 -4.46 -7.15
N PHE A 106 -4.25 -3.80 -6.30
CA PHE A 106 -4.31 -2.36 -6.10
C PHE A 106 -2.99 -1.72 -6.46
N ILE A 107 -3.06 -0.61 -7.21
CA ILE A 107 -1.91 0.26 -7.49
C ILE A 107 -2.22 1.63 -6.90
N ARG A 108 -1.33 2.12 -6.04
CA ARG A 108 -1.39 3.46 -5.47
C ARG A 108 -0.31 4.32 -6.08
N ILE A 109 -0.68 5.51 -6.51
CA ILE A 109 0.19 6.50 -7.13
C ILE A 109 0.13 7.76 -6.28
N LEU A 110 1.27 8.21 -5.76
CA LEU A 110 1.41 9.38 -4.90
C LEU A 110 2.32 10.40 -5.60
N ASP A 111 1.79 11.58 -5.88
CA ASP A 111 2.59 12.67 -6.47
C ASP A 111 3.76 13.08 -5.56
N GLU A 112 4.93 13.18 -6.14
CA GLU A 112 6.17 13.67 -5.51
C GLU A 112 6.82 14.80 -6.33
N THR A 113 6.04 15.44 -7.16
CA THR A 113 6.50 16.55 -7.99
C THR A 113 6.93 17.73 -7.14
N ASN A 114 8.12 18.26 -7.36
CA ASN A 114 8.57 19.46 -6.66
C ASN A 114 7.87 20.71 -7.24
N PRO A 115 6.92 21.33 -6.52
CA PRO A 115 6.16 22.46 -7.04
C PRO A 115 7.01 23.69 -7.35
N ALA A 116 8.20 23.81 -6.74
CA ALA A 116 9.10 24.94 -7.00
C ALA A 116 9.70 24.92 -8.43
N SER A 117 9.66 23.78 -9.10
CA SER A 117 10.17 23.60 -10.46
C SER A 117 9.15 23.96 -11.54
N PHE A 118 7.93 24.39 -11.16
CA PHE A 118 6.82 24.55 -12.10
C PHE A 118 6.16 25.92 -12.00
N PRO A 119 5.47 26.38 -13.08
CA PRO A 119 4.67 27.61 -13.03
C PRO A 119 3.43 27.39 -12.12
N GLY A 120 2.84 28.50 -11.68
CA GLY A 120 1.70 28.48 -10.74
C GLY A 120 0.42 27.80 -11.24
N SER A 121 0.35 27.45 -12.52
CA SER A 121 -0.78 26.72 -13.12
C SER A 121 -0.55 25.20 -13.23
N ALA A 122 0.64 24.70 -12.87
CA ALA A 122 0.91 23.26 -12.85
C ALA A 122 0.19 22.59 -11.67
N ASP A 123 -0.18 21.36 -11.83
CA ASP A 123 -1.00 20.58 -10.88
C ASP A 123 -0.47 19.17 -10.61
N GLY A 124 0.84 18.94 -10.83
CA GLY A 124 1.52 17.69 -10.47
C GLY A 124 1.32 16.59 -11.48
N TYR A 125 1.49 15.34 -11.04
CA TYR A 125 1.50 14.16 -11.88
C TYR A 125 0.10 13.82 -12.41
N ASP A 126 -0.01 13.61 -13.72
CA ASP A 126 -1.25 13.38 -14.45
C ASP A 126 -1.39 11.89 -14.83
N VAL A 127 -2.28 11.16 -14.18
CA VAL A 127 -2.50 9.74 -14.44
C VAL A 127 -3.47 9.55 -15.62
N ASN A 128 -2.96 9.01 -16.74
CA ASN A 128 -3.78 8.64 -17.89
C ASN A 128 -4.32 7.21 -17.77
N GLY A 129 -3.57 6.31 -17.13
CA GLY A 129 -4.03 4.96 -16.86
C GLY A 129 -2.93 4.05 -16.33
N VAL A 130 -3.34 2.85 -15.92
CA VAL A 130 -2.45 1.79 -15.43
C VAL A 130 -2.76 0.49 -16.16
N GLU A 131 -1.74 -0.14 -16.73
CA GLU A 131 -1.85 -1.35 -17.54
C GLU A 131 -1.16 -2.53 -16.87
N CYS A 132 -1.78 -3.70 -16.97
CA CYS A 132 -1.16 -4.99 -16.65
C CYS A 132 -0.34 -5.46 -17.86
N LEU A 133 0.94 -5.81 -17.66
CA LEU A 133 1.85 -6.23 -18.74
C LEU A 133 1.98 -7.76 -18.86
N ASN A 134 1.91 -8.50 -17.75
CA ASN A 134 2.13 -9.93 -17.70
C ASN A 134 0.85 -10.77 -17.51
N GLY A 135 -0.31 -10.20 -17.85
CA GLY A 135 -1.59 -10.88 -17.72
C GLY A 135 -2.12 -10.91 -16.28
N THR A 136 -3.19 -11.68 -16.09
CA THR A 136 -3.89 -11.74 -14.80
C THR A 136 -3.47 -12.95 -13.99
N ALA A 137 -3.32 -12.79 -12.68
CA ALA A 137 -3.25 -13.88 -11.72
C ALA A 137 -4.65 -14.38 -11.34
N VAL A 138 -4.73 -15.61 -10.88
CA VAL A 138 -5.93 -16.06 -10.17
C VAL A 138 -5.86 -15.49 -8.77
N GLU A 139 -6.84 -14.68 -8.40
CA GLU A 139 -6.96 -14.23 -7.01
C GLU A 139 -7.07 -15.48 -6.12
N PRO A 140 -6.24 -15.64 -5.07
CA PRO A 140 -6.39 -16.76 -4.17
C PRO A 140 -7.78 -16.72 -3.54
N THR A 141 -8.63 -17.68 -3.91
CA THR A 141 -9.91 -17.84 -3.23
C THR A 141 -9.65 -18.34 -1.82
N PRO A 142 -10.53 -18.06 -0.85
CA PRO A 142 -10.42 -18.61 0.51
C PRO A 142 -10.17 -20.12 0.55
N ASP A 143 -10.65 -20.87 -0.44
CA ASP A 143 -10.44 -22.31 -0.58
C ASP A 143 -9.05 -22.70 -1.12
N ASN A 144 -8.35 -21.77 -1.78
CA ASN A 144 -6.97 -21.94 -2.28
C ASN A 144 -5.90 -21.32 -1.36
N LEU A 145 -6.31 -20.46 -0.46
CA LEU A 145 -5.50 -20.08 0.68
C LEU A 145 -5.63 -21.24 1.68
N ILE A 146 -4.61 -22.11 1.75
CA ILE A 146 -4.31 -22.71 3.04
C ILE A 146 -4.14 -21.49 3.94
N SER A 147 -5.15 -21.20 4.74
CA SER A 147 -5.12 -20.04 5.61
C SER A 147 -3.91 -20.19 6.55
N CYS A 148 -2.81 -19.57 6.18
CA CYS A 148 -1.64 -19.43 7.06
C CYS A 148 -1.90 -18.37 8.14
N SER A 149 -3.16 -18.08 8.46
CA SER A 149 -3.49 -17.23 9.58
C SER A 149 -3.21 -17.97 10.90
N LEU A 150 -2.77 -17.21 11.87
CA LEU A 150 -2.63 -17.72 13.24
C LEU A 150 -3.98 -18.19 13.75
N GLN A 151 -4.04 -19.43 14.20
CA GLN A 151 -5.30 -20.07 14.62
C GLN A 151 -5.33 -20.32 16.14
N LYS A 152 -4.20 -20.22 16.82
CA LYS A 152 -4.09 -20.69 18.20
C LYS A 152 -3.23 -19.76 19.06
N VAL A 153 -3.76 -19.38 20.21
CA VAL A 153 -2.97 -18.80 21.29
C VAL A 153 -2.34 -19.92 22.11
N LEU A 154 -1.01 -19.95 22.16
CA LEU A 154 -0.27 -20.93 22.97
C LEU A 154 0.03 -20.39 24.36
N SER A 155 0.40 -19.14 24.47
CA SER A 155 0.55 -18.45 25.76
C SER A 155 0.42 -16.95 25.61
N TYR A 156 -0.02 -16.29 26.66
CA TYR A 156 -0.06 -14.84 26.79
C TYR A 156 0.29 -14.44 28.20
N ASN A 157 1.39 -13.72 28.37
CA ASN A 157 1.83 -13.15 29.63
C ASN A 157 1.93 -11.61 29.46
N PRO A 158 0.88 -10.87 29.81
CA PRO A 158 0.90 -9.43 29.67
C PRO A 158 1.89 -8.80 30.65
N GLY A 159 2.66 -7.87 30.15
CA GLY A 159 3.41 -6.94 30.99
C GLY A 159 2.50 -5.87 31.59
N ASN A 160 3.09 -4.84 32.15
CA ASN A 160 2.37 -3.73 32.75
C ASN A 160 2.32 -2.52 31.82
N ARG A 161 1.45 -1.58 32.12
CA ARG A 161 1.46 -0.22 31.57
C ARG A 161 2.70 0.53 32.09
N LYS A 162 3.01 1.65 31.47
CA LYS A 162 4.13 2.54 31.89
C LYS A 162 4.04 2.99 33.35
N ASP A 163 2.83 3.13 33.88
CA ASP A 163 2.56 3.51 35.28
C ASP A 163 2.62 2.32 36.26
N GLY A 164 3.02 1.15 35.79
CA GLY A 164 3.10 -0.09 36.58
C GLY A 164 1.76 -0.82 36.78
N GLN A 165 0.66 -0.23 36.32
CA GLN A 165 -0.66 -0.87 36.40
C GLN A 165 -0.82 -1.96 35.32
N ALA A 166 -1.74 -2.89 35.56
CA ALA A 166 -2.08 -3.89 34.56
C ALA A 166 -2.63 -3.23 33.28
N VAL A 167 -2.38 -3.84 32.11
CA VAL A 167 -3.04 -3.49 30.85
C VAL A 167 -4.56 -3.54 31.04
N ASP A 168 -5.30 -2.65 30.42
CA ASP A 168 -6.76 -2.59 30.52
C ASP A 168 -7.42 -3.90 30.06
N ALA A 169 -8.48 -4.33 30.75
CA ALA A 169 -9.12 -5.62 30.52
C ALA A 169 -9.63 -5.82 29.09
N ASN A 170 -10.13 -4.75 28.43
CA ASN A 170 -10.61 -4.77 27.05
C ASN A 170 -9.49 -4.94 26.01
N ARG A 171 -8.21 -4.79 26.42
CA ARG A 171 -7.02 -4.92 25.57
C ARG A 171 -6.20 -6.19 25.90
N ARG A 172 -6.70 -7.06 26.76
CA ARG A 172 -6.00 -8.27 27.25
C ARG A 172 -6.56 -9.58 26.70
N ASN A 173 -7.40 -9.54 25.68
CA ASN A 173 -7.87 -10.77 25.06
C ASN A 173 -6.91 -11.20 23.94
N PRO A 174 -6.10 -12.26 24.13
CA PRO A 174 -5.11 -12.69 23.16
C PRO A 174 -5.70 -13.27 21.87
N GLU A 175 -6.95 -13.74 21.90
CA GLU A 175 -7.67 -14.24 20.71
C GLU A 175 -7.87 -13.12 19.65
N LYS A 176 -7.78 -11.85 20.06
CA LYS A 176 -7.83 -10.71 19.15
C LYS A 176 -6.61 -10.58 18.24
N ALA A 177 -5.53 -11.31 18.51
CA ALA A 177 -4.36 -11.39 17.64
C ALA A 177 -4.51 -12.46 16.54
N LEU A 178 -5.62 -13.21 16.53
CA LEU A 178 -5.87 -14.26 15.55
C LEU A 178 -6.72 -13.76 14.40
N GLY A 179 -6.59 -14.42 13.25
CA GLY A 179 -7.38 -14.14 12.06
C GLY A 179 -6.81 -13.01 11.20
N VAL A 180 -7.67 -12.38 10.42
CA VAL A 180 -7.29 -11.29 9.51
C VAL A 180 -7.12 -10.00 10.30
N PRO A 181 -5.98 -9.30 10.16
CA PRO A 181 -5.79 -8.01 10.78
C PRO A 181 -6.83 -6.98 10.32
N GLU A 182 -7.38 -6.24 11.28
CA GLU A 182 -8.34 -5.17 11.00
C GLU A 182 -7.68 -3.81 11.24
N ASN A 183 -7.81 -2.91 10.27
CA ASN A 183 -7.30 -1.55 10.37
C ASN A 183 -8.44 -0.59 10.74
N ASN A 184 -8.83 -0.60 12.01
CA ASN A 184 -9.83 0.31 12.56
C ASN A 184 -9.49 0.70 14.00
N ASP A 185 -10.06 1.81 14.48
CA ASP A 185 -9.83 2.34 15.84
C ASP A 185 -10.66 1.62 16.91
N THR A 186 -10.94 0.33 16.76
CA THR A 186 -11.64 -0.50 17.75
C THR A 186 -10.66 -1.35 18.57
N TYR A 187 -11.13 -1.92 19.70
CA TYR A 187 -10.34 -2.84 20.52
C TYR A 187 -10.33 -4.26 19.93
N ASN A 188 -9.89 -4.41 18.69
CA ASN A 188 -9.71 -5.69 17.99
C ASN A 188 -8.24 -6.16 17.96
N PHE A 189 -7.48 -5.74 18.93
CA PHE A 189 -6.06 -6.09 19.11
C PHE A 189 -5.80 -6.54 20.54
N VAL A 190 -4.65 -7.15 20.78
CA VAL A 190 -4.12 -7.46 22.10
C VAL A 190 -2.94 -6.56 22.44
N SER A 191 -2.92 -6.00 23.63
CA SER A 191 -1.78 -5.23 24.11
C SER A 191 -0.84 -6.11 24.90
N LEU A 192 0.44 -6.14 24.53
CA LEU A 192 1.44 -6.91 25.27
C LEU A 192 1.80 -6.25 26.61
N GLY A 193 1.71 -4.93 26.71
CA GLY A 193 2.27 -4.20 27.83
C GLY A 193 3.81 -4.21 27.81
N PHE A 194 4.45 -3.49 28.71
CA PHE A 194 5.93 -3.47 28.81
C PHE A 194 6.46 -4.80 29.33
N GLY A 195 7.30 -5.46 28.53
CA GLY A 195 7.88 -6.76 28.86
C GLY A 195 6.91 -7.96 28.75
N GLY A 196 5.74 -7.75 28.17
CA GLY A 196 4.81 -8.83 27.93
C GLY A 196 5.16 -9.70 26.72
N THR A 197 4.65 -10.93 26.70
CA THR A 197 4.89 -11.91 25.64
C THR A 197 3.61 -12.54 25.17
N LEU A 198 3.55 -12.86 23.89
CA LEU A 198 2.46 -13.60 23.24
C LEU A 198 3.06 -14.66 22.33
N VAL A 199 2.64 -15.91 22.51
CA VAL A 199 3.03 -17.02 21.64
C VAL A 199 1.79 -17.52 20.90
N LEU A 200 1.90 -17.52 19.58
CA LEU A 200 0.83 -17.89 18.67
C LEU A 200 1.26 -19.10 17.83
N GLY A 201 0.33 -19.92 17.45
CA GLY A 201 0.55 -21.10 16.62
C GLY A 201 -0.19 -21.03 15.30
N PHE A 202 0.46 -21.52 14.25
CA PHE A 202 -0.16 -21.82 12.97
C PHE A 202 -0.61 -23.28 12.96
N ASP A 203 -1.70 -23.58 12.27
CA ASP A 203 -2.14 -24.97 12.07
C ASP A 203 -1.27 -25.72 11.07
N HIS A 204 -0.52 -24.97 10.25
CA HIS A 204 0.35 -25.53 9.23
C HIS A 204 1.76 -24.98 9.36
N VAL A 205 2.74 -25.74 8.87
CA VAL A 205 4.13 -25.32 8.82
C VAL A 205 4.29 -24.20 7.81
N ILE A 206 4.95 -23.10 8.22
CA ILE A 206 5.36 -22.02 7.32
C ILE A 206 6.69 -22.42 6.68
N PHE A 207 6.73 -22.41 5.36
CA PHE A 207 7.97 -22.66 4.63
C PHE A 207 8.72 -21.35 4.42
N ASN A 208 10.02 -21.36 4.72
CA ASN A 208 10.91 -20.26 4.39
C ASN A 208 11.12 -20.19 2.87
N ARG A 209 10.74 -19.10 2.24
CA ARG A 209 10.89 -18.82 0.81
C ARG A 209 11.66 -17.51 0.60
N PRO A 210 12.13 -17.19 -0.61
CA PRO A 210 12.69 -15.87 -0.87
C PRO A 210 11.67 -14.76 -0.59
N GLY A 211 12.03 -13.80 0.27
CA GLY A 211 11.17 -12.68 0.67
C GLY A 211 10.69 -12.79 2.11
N ASN A 212 9.61 -12.06 2.43
CA ASN A 212 9.02 -12.05 3.77
C ASN A 212 7.91 -13.09 3.88
N ASP A 213 8.06 -14.07 4.76
CA ASP A 213 7.09 -15.15 4.96
C ASP A 213 6.06 -14.81 6.04
N ILE A 214 6.37 -13.90 6.96
CA ILE A 214 5.49 -13.51 8.06
C ILE A 214 5.39 -11.99 8.10
N ARG A 215 4.18 -11.50 8.34
CA ARG A 215 3.92 -10.08 8.60
C ARG A 215 3.20 -9.94 9.93
N VAL A 216 3.70 -9.06 10.77
CA VAL A 216 3.08 -8.69 12.05
C VAL A 216 2.47 -7.30 11.90
N PHE A 217 1.23 -7.17 12.34
CA PHE A 217 0.49 -5.92 12.31
C PHE A 217 0.43 -5.34 13.71
N GLU A 218 0.87 -4.13 13.84
CA GLU A 218 0.73 -3.31 15.03
C GLU A 218 -0.37 -2.28 14.80
N THR A 219 -1.14 -1.95 15.83
CA THR A 219 -2.17 -0.91 15.76
C THR A 219 -1.94 0.17 16.82
N SER A 220 -1.83 1.41 16.35
CA SER A 220 -1.78 2.59 17.20
C SER A 220 -2.94 3.53 16.86
N PHE A 221 -3.72 3.88 17.86
CA PHE A 221 -4.83 4.83 17.67
C PHE A 221 -4.35 6.17 17.13
N GLY A 222 -5.06 6.70 16.13
CA GLY A 222 -4.69 7.95 15.46
C GLY A 222 -3.48 7.82 14.53
N SER A 223 -3.04 6.60 14.21
CA SER A 223 -1.95 6.30 13.28
C SER A 223 -0.69 7.15 13.48
N PRO A 224 -0.14 7.27 14.70
CA PRO A 224 1.08 8.02 14.93
C PRO A 224 2.25 7.36 14.20
N LYS A 225 3.21 8.18 13.76
CA LYS A 225 4.46 7.65 13.18
C LYS A 225 5.36 7.09 14.29
N CYS A 226 6.15 6.07 13.99
CA CYS A 226 7.11 5.46 14.92
C CYS A 226 8.03 6.49 15.60
N ASN A 227 8.39 7.58 14.91
CA ASN A 227 9.19 8.66 15.48
C ASN A 227 8.50 9.40 16.64
N ASN A 228 7.17 9.43 16.65
CA ASN A 228 6.38 10.13 17.66
C ASN A 228 5.86 9.18 18.75
N TYR A 229 5.73 7.90 18.41
CA TYR A 229 5.24 6.86 19.32
C TYR A 229 5.99 5.54 19.05
N PRO A 230 7.26 5.42 19.53
CA PRO A 230 8.10 4.28 19.23
C PRO A 230 7.73 3.08 20.12
N GLU A 231 6.93 2.16 19.59
CA GLU A 231 6.68 0.85 20.18
C GLU A 231 7.53 -0.20 19.45
N TYR A 232 8.12 -1.12 20.20
CA TYR A 232 9.01 -2.15 19.67
C TYR A 232 8.63 -3.53 20.23
N ALA A 233 8.70 -4.53 19.37
CA ALA A 233 8.59 -5.94 19.77
C ALA A 233 9.69 -6.75 19.09
N GLU A 234 10.20 -7.76 19.81
CA GLU A 234 11.05 -8.79 19.22
C GLU A 234 10.19 -9.93 18.71
N ILE A 235 10.45 -10.37 17.47
CA ILE A 235 9.72 -11.45 16.82
C ILE A 235 10.68 -12.63 16.67
N SER A 236 10.25 -13.81 17.12
CA SER A 236 10.98 -15.06 16.94
C SER A 236 10.05 -16.17 16.47
N GLY A 237 10.59 -17.12 15.73
CA GLY A 237 9.87 -18.32 15.24
C GLY A 237 10.61 -19.60 15.62
N SER A 238 9.89 -20.69 15.79
CA SER A 238 10.42 -22.03 16.05
C SER A 238 9.65 -23.11 15.29
#